data_df51c10e88ace6af35c3c01b2db91d3a
#
_entry.id   df51c10e88ace6af35c3c01b2db91d3a
#
_cell.length_a   1.000
_cell.length_b   1.000
_cell.length_c   1.000
_cell.angle_alpha   90.00
_cell.angle_beta   90.00
_cell.angle_gamma   90.00
#
_symmetry.space_group_name_H-M   'P 1'
#
loop_
_entity.id
_entity.type
_entity.pdbx_description
1 polymer ?
#
loop_
_entity_poly.entity_id
_entity_poly.type
_entity_poly.pdbx_seq_one_letter_code
_entity_poly.pdbx_strand_id
1 'polypeptide(L)'
;MVGFHDSVKLSRDIPIKTRIRRLPLSFQNFSLILERGRPTAKRVLVGSDRFAAIDEGENLGYETNILDRVHKIKQMTRRQAKLNKKTPRVGSQEAVSSSEMNEAAGERWVEQGVDEILHLKILESLLDTDKPATIVLATGDAAEAEYSGGFMKMVERALQRGWTVELVSFSQVTSQAYRRKEFRAKWEDQFKMIALDEYIEELFAI
;
A
#
# COMPACT_ATOMS: atom_id res chain seq x y z
N MET A 1 -7.05 -2.02 -3.94
CA MET A 1 -6.66 -2.31 -2.54
C MET A 1 -5.97 -3.65 -2.49
N VAL A 2 -4.78 -3.68 -1.96
CA VAL A 2 -3.98 -4.92 -1.81
C VAL A 2 -4.68 -5.84 -0.81
N GLY A 3 -4.76 -7.14 -1.14
CA GLY A 3 -5.37 -8.15 -0.28
C GLY A 3 -6.87 -8.41 -0.49
N PHE A 4 -7.65 -7.48 -1.06
CA PHE A 4 -9.10 -7.65 -1.19
C PHE A 4 -9.49 -8.94 -1.92
N HIS A 5 -8.95 -9.16 -3.14
CA HIS A 5 -9.28 -10.35 -3.92
C HIS A 5 -8.84 -11.65 -3.24
N ASP A 6 -7.72 -11.63 -2.54
CA ASP A 6 -7.22 -12.82 -1.86
C ASP A 6 -8.02 -13.12 -0.58
N SER A 7 -8.46 -12.08 0.15
CA SER A 7 -9.39 -12.25 1.27
C SER A 7 -10.75 -12.78 0.83
N VAL A 8 -11.28 -12.30 -0.30
CA VAL A 8 -12.51 -12.86 -0.89
C VAL A 8 -12.34 -14.33 -1.29
N LYS A 9 -11.19 -14.72 -1.85
CA LYS A 9 -10.94 -16.15 -2.16
C LYS A 9 -10.93 -16.99 -0.88
N LEU A 10 -10.26 -16.52 0.17
CA LEU A 10 -10.19 -17.22 1.45
C LEU A 10 -11.57 -17.36 2.10
N SER A 11 -12.39 -16.30 2.11
CA SER A 11 -13.74 -16.34 2.69
C SER A 11 -14.70 -17.31 1.97
N ARG A 12 -14.39 -17.65 0.71
CA ARG A 12 -15.19 -18.54 -0.13
C ARG A 12 -14.51 -19.88 -0.43
N ASP A 13 -13.49 -20.25 0.33
CA ASP A 13 -12.71 -21.48 0.14
C ASP A 13 -12.15 -21.67 -1.28
N ILE A 14 -11.90 -20.57 -1.99
CA ILE A 14 -11.31 -20.60 -3.33
C ILE A 14 -9.79 -20.62 -3.22
N PRO A 15 -9.07 -21.55 -3.88
CA PRO A 15 -7.62 -21.58 -3.86
C PRO A 15 -7.02 -20.24 -4.33
N ILE A 16 -6.04 -19.70 -3.60
CA ILE A 16 -5.44 -18.38 -3.86
C ILE A 16 -4.92 -18.24 -5.31
N LYS A 17 -4.40 -19.33 -5.88
CA LYS A 17 -3.90 -19.38 -7.26
C LYS A 17 -5.00 -19.32 -8.33
N THR A 18 -6.27 -19.54 -7.97
CA THR A 18 -7.39 -19.48 -8.90
C THR A 18 -7.59 -18.07 -9.41
N ARG A 19 -7.65 -17.89 -10.72
CA ARG A 19 -7.93 -16.58 -11.31
C ARG A 19 -9.42 -16.31 -11.23
N ILE A 20 -9.81 -15.27 -10.50
CA ILE A 20 -11.21 -14.82 -10.42
C ILE A 20 -11.36 -13.49 -11.19
N ARG A 21 -12.59 -13.18 -11.61
CA ARG A 21 -12.90 -11.88 -12.21
C ARG A 21 -12.58 -10.77 -11.21
N ARG A 22 -12.08 -9.64 -11.71
CA ARG A 22 -11.86 -8.46 -10.87
C ARG A 22 -13.19 -8.02 -10.25
N LEU A 23 -13.23 -8.00 -8.92
CA LEU A 23 -14.41 -7.61 -8.16
C LEU A 23 -14.36 -6.10 -7.90
N PRO A 24 -15.45 -5.39 -8.15
CA PRO A 24 -15.52 -3.97 -7.80
C PRO A 24 -15.55 -3.80 -6.28
N LEU A 25 -14.78 -2.85 -5.79
CA LEU A 25 -14.77 -2.43 -4.39
C LEU A 25 -15.67 -1.20 -4.27
N SER A 26 -16.64 -1.23 -3.34
CA SER A 26 -17.41 -0.04 -2.95
C SER A 26 -16.52 0.89 -2.11
N PHE A 27 -16.10 2.00 -2.67
CA PHE A 27 -15.33 2.98 -1.92
C PHE A 27 -16.20 3.67 -0.86
N GLN A 28 -17.49 3.83 -1.11
CA GLN A 28 -18.45 4.37 -0.14
C GLN A 28 -18.51 3.49 1.11
N ASN A 29 -18.72 2.18 0.95
CA ASN A 29 -18.77 1.26 2.09
C ASN A 29 -17.43 1.19 2.82
N PHE A 30 -16.33 1.21 2.07
CA PHE A 30 -15.00 1.27 2.64
C PHE A 30 -14.80 2.53 3.50
N SER A 31 -15.23 3.69 3.02
CA SER A 31 -15.21 4.95 3.78
C SER A 31 -16.03 4.86 5.07
N LEU A 32 -17.25 4.27 5.01
CA LEU A 32 -18.06 4.04 6.20
C LEU A 32 -17.38 3.16 7.25
N ILE A 33 -16.67 2.11 6.80
CA ILE A 33 -15.90 1.23 7.68
C ILE A 33 -14.74 1.98 8.34
N LEU A 34 -14.08 2.87 7.61
CA LEU A 34 -13.00 3.70 8.17
C LEU A 34 -13.53 4.69 9.22
N GLU A 35 -14.64 5.35 8.93
CA GLU A 35 -15.19 6.42 9.75
C GLU A 35 -16.02 5.90 10.93
N ARG A 36 -16.77 4.81 10.74
CA ARG A 36 -17.67 4.23 11.74
C ARG A 36 -18.59 5.27 12.41
N GLY A 37 -19.14 6.19 11.59
CA GLY A 37 -20.04 7.24 12.05
C GLY A 37 -19.39 8.36 12.88
N ARG A 38 -18.06 8.41 12.96
CA ARG A 38 -17.34 9.47 13.67
C ARG A 38 -17.13 10.69 12.77
N PRO A 39 -17.14 11.92 13.33
CA PRO A 39 -16.77 13.10 12.57
C PRO A 39 -15.30 13.00 12.12
N THR A 40 -15.07 13.30 10.84
CA THR A 40 -13.76 13.20 10.21
C THR A 40 -13.30 14.58 9.76
N ALA A 41 -12.19 15.07 10.33
CA ALA A 41 -11.65 16.39 10.02
C ALA A 41 -10.93 16.42 8.66
N LYS A 42 -10.23 15.34 8.29
CA LYS A 42 -9.45 15.25 7.06
C LYS A 42 -9.55 13.83 6.48
N ARG A 43 -9.79 13.75 5.18
CA ARG A 43 -9.80 12.51 4.40
C ARG A 43 -8.76 12.62 3.31
N VAL A 44 -7.86 11.64 3.21
CA VAL A 44 -6.78 11.65 2.22
C VAL A 44 -6.74 10.32 1.48
N LEU A 45 -6.63 10.39 0.16
CA LEU A 45 -6.46 9.26 -0.72
C LEU A 45 -5.28 9.51 -1.64
N VAL A 46 -4.33 8.59 -1.68
CA VAL A 46 -3.15 8.68 -2.56
C VAL A 46 -3.08 7.44 -3.44
N GLY A 47 -2.75 7.61 -4.68
CA GLY A 47 -2.63 6.52 -5.65
C GLY A 47 -1.79 6.89 -6.85
N SER A 48 -1.56 5.91 -7.74
CA SER A 48 -0.74 6.09 -8.94
C SER A 48 -1.54 5.99 -10.25
N ASP A 49 -2.76 5.54 -10.20
CA ASP A 49 -3.63 5.43 -11.38
C ASP A 49 -5.02 5.96 -11.02
N ARG A 50 -5.65 6.66 -11.97
CA ARG A 50 -7.03 7.09 -11.82
C ARG A 50 -8.00 5.97 -12.22
N PHE A 51 -8.90 5.61 -11.33
CA PHE A 51 -9.96 4.62 -11.55
C PHE A 51 -11.20 4.98 -10.72
N ALA A 52 -12.34 4.39 -11.06
CA ALA A 52 -13.67 4.78 -10.51
C ALA A 52 -13.72 4.96 -8.98
N ALA A 53 -13.01 4.14 -8.21
CA ALA A 53 -12.99 4.29 -6.75
C ALA A 53 -12.32 5.60 -6.27
N ILE A 54 -11.44 6.20 -7.07
CA ILE A 54 -10.86 7.52 -6.76
C ILE A 54 -11.90 8.61 -6.99
N ASP A 55 -12.66 8.52 -8.09
CA ASP A 55 -13.72 9.47 -8.39
C ASP A 55 -14.83 9.40 -7.31
N GLU A 56 -15.15 8.19 -6.83
CA GLU A 56 -16.03 8.02 -5.65
C GLU A 56 -15.45 8.70 -4.40
N GLY A 57 -14.14 8.53 -4.15
CA GLY A 57 -13.45 9.18 -3.04
C GLY A 57 -13.51 10.70 -3.11
N GLU A 58 -13.27 11.29 -4.27
CA GLU A 58 -13.41 12.74 -4.49
C GLU A 58 -14.83 13.21 -4.17
N ASN A 59 -15.86 12.49 -4.64
CA ASN A 59 -17.26 12.80 -4.35
C ASN A 59 -17.62 12.70 -2.86
N LEU A 60 -16.89 11.87 -2.10
CA LEU A 60 -17.03 11.73 -0.64
C LEU A 60 -16.18 12.75 0.13
N GLY A 61 -15.50 13.68 -0.55
CA GLY A 61 -14.71 14.74 0.04
C GLY A 61 -13.30 14.33 0.47
N TYR A 62 -12.73 13.30 -0.15
CA TYR A 62 -11.32 12.96 0.02
C TYR A 62 -10.42 13.95 -0.74
N GLU A 63 -9.37 14.42 -0.09
CA GLU A 63 -8.22 15.03 -0.75
C GLU A 63 -7.49 13.95 -1.54
N THR A 64 -7.51 14.02 -2.87
CA THR A 64 -6.90 13.01 -3.73
C THR A 64 -5.57 13.50 -4.28
N ASN A 65 -4.55 12.66 -4.17
CA ASN A 65 -3.22 12.90 -4.71
C ASN A 65 -2.86 11.74 -5.64
N ILE A 66 -2.97 11.95 -6.94
CA ILE A 66 -2.70 10.93 -7.94
C ILE A 66 -1.37 11.24 -8.61
N LEU A 67 -0.42 10.31 -8.45
CA LEU A 67 0.93 10.40 -8.99
C LEU A 67 1.04 9.57 -10.26
N ASP A 68 1.82 10.06 -11.22
CA ASP A 68 2.14 9.27 -12.41
C ASP A 68 3.10 8.15 -12.05
N ARG A 69 2.90 6.98 -12.66
CA ARG A 69 3.90 5.91 -12.57
C ARG A 69 5.17 6.33 -13.30
N VAL A 70 6.29 5.93 -12.78
CA VAL A 70 7.60 6.17 -13.38
C VAL A 70 8.14 4.91 -14.02
N HIS A 71 8.87 5.10 -15.10
CA HIS A 71 9.53 4.02 -15.81
C HIS A 71 10.88 3.74 -15.16
N LYS A 72 11.05 2.57 -14.51
CA LYS A 72 12.33 2.16 -13.91
C LYS A 72 12.92 0.98 -14.70
N ILE A 73 14.18 1.15 -15.11
CA ILE A 73 14.97 0.06 -15.67
C ILE A 73 15.44 -0.82 -14.50
N LYS A 74 15.13 -2.12 -14.58
CA LYS A 74 15.55 -3.08 -13.55
C LYS A 74 17.08 -3.16 -13.54
N GLN A 75 17.72 -2.56 -12.56
CA GLN A 75 19.15 -2.76 -12.37
C GLN A 75 19.41 -4.24 -12.07
N MET A 76 20.21 -4.90 -12.93
CA MET A 76 20.62 -6.28 -12.69
C MET A 76 21.42 -6.35 -11.40
N THR A 77 20.99 -7.19 -10.48
CA THR A 77 21.80 -7.43 -9.28
C THR A 77 23.16 -8.00 -9.65
N ARG A 78 24.21 -7.69 -8.85
CA ARG A 78 25.58 -8.19 -9.09
C ARG A 78 25.64 -9.71 -9.27
N ARG A 79 24.70 -10.48 -8.69
CA ARG A 79 24.58 -11.93 -8.89
C ARG A 79 24.08 -12.29 -10.28
N GLN A 80 23.06 -11.61 -10.80
CA GLN A 80 22.53 -11.85 -12.16
C GLN A 80 23.53 -11.43 -13.22
N ALA A 81 24.26 -10.32 -13.03
CA ALA A 81 25.34 -9.91 -13.93
C ALA A 81 26.50 -10.93 -13.98
N LYS A 82 26.79 -11.63 -12.87
CA LYS A 82 27.79 -12.71 -12.84
C LYS A 82 27.32 -14.00 -13.50
N LEU A 83 26.03 -14.32 -13.45
CA LEU A 83 25.46 -15.51 -14.13
C LEU A 83 25.50 -15.35 -15.65
N ASN A 84 25.10 -14.17 -16.16
CA ASN A 84 25.13 -13.90 -17.62
C ASN A 84 26.54 -13.87 -18.22
N LYS A 85 27.60 -13.64 -17.39
CA LYS A 85 29.01 -13.73 -17.84
C LYS A 85 29.56 -15.16 -17.90
N LYS A 86 28.83 -16.15 -17.37
CA LYS A 86 29.31 -17.56 -17.31
C LYS A 86 28.77 -18.48 -18.41
N THR A 87 27.90 -18.01 -19.30
CA THR A 87 27.51 -18.80 -20.49
C THR A 87 28.49 -18.54 -21.61
N PRO A 88 29.30 -19.54 -22.04
CA PRO A 88 30.21 -19.39 -23.20
C PRO A 88 29.36 -19.22 -24.47
N ARG A 89 29.48 -18.11 -25.13
CA ARG A 89 28.96 -17.94 -26.50
C ARG A 89 29.81 -18.80 -27.43
N VAL A 90 29.28 -19.88 -27.93
CA VAL A 90 29.79 -20.57 -29.13
C VAL A 90 29.31 -19.76 -30.34
N GLY A 91 30.24 -19.45 -31.18
CA GLY A 91 30.29 -18.49 -32.27
C GLY A 91 29.08 -18.41 -33.21
N SER A 92 28.83 -17.18 -33.56
CA SER A 92 28.66 -16.68 -34.95
C SER A 92 28.55 -15.16 -34.87
N GLN A 93 29.38 -14.47 -35.66
CA GLN A 93 29.35 -13.04 -35.88
C GLN A 93 28.12 -12.71 -36.71
N GLU A 94 27.10 -12.08 -36.08
CA GLU A 94 26.18 -11.20 -36.78
C GLU A 94 25.97 -9.97 -35.89
N ALA A 95 26.10 -8.80 -36.51
CA ALA A 95 25.93 -7.50 -35.87
C ALA A 95 24.49 -7.35 -35.39
N VAL A 96 24.24 -7.63 -34.10
CA VAL A 96 22.96 -7.43 -33.47
C VAL A 96 22.83 -5.94 -33.15
N SER A 97 21.82 -5.34 -33.74
CA SER A 97 21.40 -3.97 -33.57
C SER A 97 21.22 -3.65 -32.08
N SER A 98 21.59 -2.43 -31.69
CA SER A 98 21.52 -1.93 -30.31
C SER A 98 20.11 -1.93 -29.67
N SER A 99 19.07 -2.24 -30.44
CA SER A 99 17.69 -2.38 -29.97
C SER A 99 17.41 -3.73 -29.27
N GLU A 100 18.13 -4.81 -29.61
CA GLU A 100 17.89 -6.13 -29.00
C GLU A 100 18.58 -6.33 -27.63
N MET A 101 19.51 -5.46 -27.25
CA MET A 101 20.12 -5.50 -25.90
C MET A 101 19.22 -4.91 -24.80
N ASN A 102 18.15 -4.17 -25.17
CA ASN A 102 17.25 -3.56 -24.20
C ASN A 102 16.14 -4.49 -23.68
N GLU A 103 15.79 -5.56 -24.41
CA GLU A 103 14.75 -6.50 -23.97
C GLU A 103 15.16 -7.39 -22.79
N ALA A 104 16.45 -7.52 -22.50
CA ALA A 104 16.95 -8.29 -21.35
C ALA A 104 16.96 -7.51 -20.01
N ALA A 105 16.88 -6.18 -20.06
CA ALA A 105 16.70 -5.33 -18.89
C ALA A 105 15.18 -5.09 -18.75
N GLY A 106 14.51 -5.89 -17.93
CA GLY A 106 13.05 -5.78 -17.74
C GLY A 106 12.67 -4.38 -17.27
N GLU A 107 12.27 -3.55 -18.19
CA GLU A 107 11.67 -2.24 -17.92
C GLU A 107 10.29 -2.45 -17.31
N ARG A 108 9.95 -1.71 -16.26
CA ARG A 108 8.61 -1.77 -15.66
C ARG A 108 8.17 -0.41 -15.16
N TRP A 109 6.89 -0.17 -15.28
CA TRP A 109 6.22 0.93 -14.64
C TRP A 109 6.07 0.64 -13.14
N VAL A 110 6.53 1.54 -12.30
CA VAL A 110 6.45 1.41 -10.83
C VAL A 110 5.78 2.64 -10.23
N GLU A 111 5.08 2.43 -9.14
CA GLU A 111 4.60 3.51 -8.30
C GLU A 111 5.80 4.12 -7.57
N GLN A 112 5.83 5.45 -7.48
CA GLN A 112 6.87 6.18 -6.75
C GLN A 112 6.26 7.36 -6.00
N GLY A 113 6.65 7.54 -4.75
CA GLY A 113 6.22 8.67 -3.94
C GLY A 113 4.82 8.55 -3.32
N VAL A 114 4.05 7.48 -3.60
CA VAL A 114 2.69 7.30 -3.05
C VAL A 114 2.72 7.22 -1.53
N ASP A 115 3.60 6.38 -0.99
CA ASP A 115 3.75 6.21 0.46
C ASP A 115 4.28 7.49 1.12
N GLU A 116 5.24 8.16 0.47
CA GLU A 116 5.84 9.40 0.96
C GLU A 116 4.81 10.54 1.07
N ILE A 117 3.88 10.64 0.12
CA ILE A 117 2.78 11.63 0.22
C ILE A 117 1.88 11.30 1.40
N LEU A 118 1.50 10.04 1.61
CA LEU A 118 0.74 9.64 2.80
C LEU A 118 1.51 9.94 4.09
N HIS A 119 2.81 9.69 4.13
CA HIS A 119 3.66 10.04 5.28
C HIS A 119 3.66 11.54 5.54
N LEU A 120 3.77 12.35 4.48
CA LEU A 120 3.68 13.81 4.58
C LEU A 120 2.34 14.24 5.17
N LYS A 121 1.23 13.69 4.67
CA LYS A 121 -0.12 14.01 5.16
C LYS A 121 -0.36 13.61 6.63
N ILE A 122 0.24 12.51 7.07
CA ILE A 122 0.27 12.14 8.50
C ILE A 122 1.04 13.20 9.30
N LEU A 123 2.26 13.56 8.85
CA LEU A 123 3.09 14.54 9.55
C LEU A 123 2.45 15.92 9.59
N GLU A 124 1.85 16.40 8.51
CA GLU A 124 1.06 17.63 8.48
C GLU A 124 -0.03 17.59 9.56
N SER A 125 -0.81 16.49 9.63
CA SER A 125 -1.86 16.35 10.64
C SER A 125 -1.33 16.41 12.07
N LEU A 126 -0.14 15.83 12.32
CA LEU A 126 0.51 15.86 13.64
C LEU A 126 1.05 17.25 14.02
N LEU A 127 1.38 18.08 13.04
CA LEU A 127 1.95 19.42 13.24
C LEU A 127 0.88 20.50 13.31
N ASP A 128 -0.15 20.37 12.47
CA ASP A 128 -1.17 21.41 12.29
C ASP A 128 -2.33 21.28 13.30
N THR A 129 -2.34 20.22 14.11
CA THR A 129 -3.41 19.97 15.08
C THR A 129 -2.88 20.10 16.51
N ASP A 130 -3.42 21.06 17.25
CA ASP A 130 -2.99 21.35 18.64
C ASP A 130 -3.27 20.20 19.62
N LYS A 131 -4.34 19.46 19.41
CA LYS A 131 -4.78 18.37 20.30
C LYS A 131 -4.67 17.02 19.61
N PRO A 132 -4.07 16.02 20.25
CA PRO A 132 -4.05 14.68 19.71
C PRO A 132 -5.45 14.15 19.39
N ALA A 133 -5.57 13.47 18.26
CA ALA A 133 -6.79 12.88 17.75
C ALA A 133 -6.56 11.42 17.32
N THR A 134 -7.44 10.87 16.50
CA THR A 134 -7.29 9.52 15.96
C THR A 134 -6.91 9.57 14.49
N ILE A 135 -5.85 8.85 14.11
CA ILE A 135 -5.51 8.57 12.72
C ILE A 135 -6.03 7.18 12.37
N VAL A 136 -6.88 7.10 11.35
CA VAL A 136 -7.30 5.83 10.74
C VAL A 136 -6.44 5.63 9.50
N LEU A 137 -5.59 4.62 9.52
CA LEU A 137 -4.60 4.34 8.49
C LEU A 137 -4.91 3.04 7.76
N ALA A 138 -5.33 3.16 6.50
CA ALA A 138 -5.72 2.03 5.67
C ALA A 138 -4.51 1.45 4.91
N THR A 139 -3.60 0.82 5.62
CA THR A 139 -2.45 0.09 5.07
C THR A 139 -2.09 -1.10 5.96
N GLY A 140 -1.50 -2.13 5.37
CA GLY A 140 -0.88 -3.25 6.10
C GLY A 140 0.64 -3.19 6.09
N ASP A 141 1.22 -2.25 5.36
CA ASP A 141 2.65 -2.15 5.18
C ASP A 141 3.35 -1.52 6.39
N ALA A 142 4.53 -2.03 6.73
CA ALA A 142 5.42 -1.51 7.76
C ALA A 142 6.87 -1.38 7.24
N ALA A 143 7.10 -1.63 5.96
CA ALA A 143 8.43 -1.53 5.36
C ALA A 143 8.90 -0.07 5.28
N GLU A 144 10.20 0.11 5.19
CA GLU A 144 10.79 1.39 4.87
C GLU A 144 10.47 1.76 3.42
N ALA A 145 10.06 2.99 3.19
CA ALA A 145 9.84 3.53 1.85
C ALA A 145 11.14 4.06 1.23
N GLU A 146 11.11 4.39 -0.06
CA GLU A 146 12.33 4.79 -0.80
C GLU A 146 12.99 6.05 -0.19
N TYR A 147 12.19 6.98 0.32
CA TYR A 147 12.67 8.28 0.84
C TYR A 147 12.27 8.55 2.29
N SER A 148 11.71 7.58 3.00
CA SER A 148 11.28 7.75 4.38
C SER A 148 11.41 6.47 5.19
N GLY A 149 11.26 6.57 6.52
CA GLY A 149 11.29 5.42 7.43
C GLY A 149 10.03 4.55 7.40
N GLY A 150 9.14 4.75 6.43
CA GLY A 150 7.94 3.95 6.23
C GLY A 150 6.80 4.22 7.22
N PHE A 151 5.68 3.54 7.01
CA PHE A 151 4.47 3.71 7.83
C PHE A 151 4.69 3.37 9.31
N MET A 152 5.52 2.37 9.61
CA MET A 152 5.81 2.02 11.01
C MET A 152 6.38 3.21 11.78
N LYS A 153 7.30 3.97 11.16
CA LYS A 153 7.85 5.20 11.76
C LYS A 153 6.81 6.30 11.92
N MET A 154 5.89 6.44 10.97
CA MET A 154 4.80 7.43 11.06
C MET A 154 3.84 7.08 12.19
N VAL A 155 3.47 5.80 12.33
CA VAL A 155 2.65 5.30 13.43
C VAL A 155 3.34 5.54 14.78
N GLU A 156 4.61 5.18 14.92
CA GLU A 156 5.37 5.43 16.16
C GLU A 156 5.39 6.93 16.52
N ARG A 157 5.61 7.82 15.56
CA ARG A 157 5.61 9.28 15.78
C ARG A 157 4.25 9.80 16.24
N ALA A 158 3.16 9.29 15.66
CA ALA A 158 1.80 9.64 16.07
C ALA A 158 1.54 9.22 17.52
N LEU A 159 1.83 7.95 17.85
CA LEU A 159 1.65 7.38 19.18
C LEU A 159 2.50 8.13 20.24
N GLN A 160 3.75 8.47 19.93
CA GLN A 160 4.64 9.25 20.80
C GLN A 160 4.12 10.67 21.10
N ARG A 161 3.29 11.21 20.22
CA ARG A 161 2.61 12.50 20.39
C ARG A 161 1.23 12.41 21.04
N GLY A 162 0.89 11.24 21.57
CA GLY A 162 -0.39 11.02 22.25
C GLY A 162 -1.59 10.75 21.33
N TRP A 163 -1.36 10.62 20.01
CA TRP A 163 -2.43 10.26 19.07
C TRP A 163 -2.82 8.80 19.21
N THR A 164 -4.07 8.49 18.91
CA THR A 164 -4.51 7.11 18.70
C THR A 164 -4.35 6.74 17.23
N VAL A 165 -3.90 5.53 16.94
CA VAL A 165 -3.79 5.01 15.57
C VAL A 165 -4.62 3.74 15.44
N GLU A 166 -5.50 3.72 14.44
CA GLU A 166 -6.28 2.56 14.03
C GLU A 166 -5.77 2.10 12.67
N LEU A 167 -5.08 0.96 12.67
CA LEU A 167 -4.58 0.34 11.44
C LEU A 167 -5.67 -0.56 10.85
N VAL A 168 -6.11 -0.23 9.65
CA VAL A 168 -7.19 -0.95 8.95
C VAL A 168 -6.61 -1.68 7.75
N SER A 169 -6.64 -3.01 7.77
CA SER A 169 -6.03 -3.81 6.68
C SER A 169 -6.55 -5.24 6.66
N PHE A 170 -6.38 -5.94 5.53
CA PHE A 170 -6.62 -7.37 5.47
C PHE A 170 -5.53 -8.13 6.22
N SER A 171 -5.93 -9.13 6.99
CA SER A 171 -5.04 -9.87 7.91
C SER A 171 -3.82 -10.48 7.22
N GLN A 172 -3.97 -10.97 5.99
CA GLN A 172 -2.89 -11.62 5.24
C GLN A 172 -1.83 -10.64 4.70
N VAL A 173 -2.16 -9.35 4.53
CA VAL A 173 -1.20 -8.33 4.06
C VAL A 173 -0.71 -7.43 5.18
N THR A 174 -1.19 -7.63 6.40
CA THR A 174 -0.74 -6.88 7.57
C THR A 174 0.64 -7.35 8.01
N SER A 175 1.59 -6.44 8.06
CA SER A 175 2.96 -6.71 8.50
C SER A 175 3.00 -7.28 9.93
N GLN A 176 3.88 -8.27 10.15
CA GLN A 176 4.14 -8.83 11.48
C GLN A 176 4.71 -7.79 12.47
N ALA A 177 5.29 -6.69 11.97
CA ALA A 177 5.82 -5.63 12.83
C ALA A 177 4.75 -5.04 13.75
N TYR A 178 3.52 -4.83 13.25
CA TYR A 178 2.38 -4.35 14.05
C TYR A 178 1.83 -5.38 15.04
N ARG A 179 2.14 -6.66 14.85
CA ARG A 179 1.68 -7.78 15.70
C ARG A 179 2.66 -8.15 16.81
N ARG A 180 3.85 -7.58 16.82
CA ARG A 180 4.87 -7.86 17.85
C ARG A 180 4.36 -7.53 19.23
N LYS A 181 4.57 -8.45 20.17
CA LYS A 181 4.08 -8.31 21.56
C LYS A 181 4.60 -7.04 22.23
N GLU A 182 5.88 -6.73 22.03
CA GLU A 182 6.53 -5.54 22.59
C GLU A 182 5.87 -4.25 22.07
N PHE A 183 5.59 -4.17 20.77
CA PHE A 183 4.91 -3.02 20.15
C PHE A 183 3.48 -2.90 20.68
N ARG A 184 2.73 -4.01 20.71
CA ARG A 184 1.35 -4.03 21.18
C ARG A 184 1.23 -3.67 22.67
N ALA A 185 2.10 -4.21 23.52
CA ALA A 185 2.12 -3.92 24.96
C ALA A 185 2.49 -2.44 25.22
N LYS A 186 3.42 -1.89 24.45
CA LYS A 186 3.84 -0.49 24.59
C LYS A 186 2.74 0.50 24.27
N TRP A 187 1.84 0.16 23.31
CA TRP A 187 0.85 1.08 22.75
C TRP A 187 -0.59 0.57 22.91
N GLU A 188 -0.86 -0.26 23.92
CA GLU A 188 -2.12 -0.97 24.12
C GLU A 188 -3.34 -0.06 24.07
N ASP A 189 -3.28 1.10 24.72
CA ASP A 189 -4.39 2.06 24.80
C ASP A 189 -4.54 2.95 23.55
N GLN A 190 -3.49 3.08 22.75
CA GLN A 190 -3.43 4.04 21.65
C GLN A 190 -3.39 3.38 20.27
N PHE A 191 -3.07 2.08 20.18
CA PHE A 191 -2.95 1.38 18.90
C PHE A 191 -3.96 0.26 18.77
N LYS A 192 -4.77 0.30 17.71
CA LYS A 192 -5.77 -0.73 17.39
C LYS A 192 -5.56 -1.26 15.97
N MET A 193 -5.79 -2.54 15.79
CA MET A 193 -5.84 -3.18 14.47
C MET A 193 -7.28 -3.60 14.17
N ILE A 194 -7.76 -3.26 12.99
CA ILE A 194 -9.09 -3.58 12.49
C ILE A 194 -8.92 -4.43 11.24
N ALA A 195 -9.41 -5.65 11.29
CA ALA A 195 -9.33 -6.59 10.18
C ALA A 195 -10.46 -6.32 9.17
N LEU A 196 -10.12 -5.95 7.94
CA LEU A 196 -11.10 -5.80 6.86
C LEU A 196 -11.70 -7.13 6.41
N ASP A 197 -11.11 -8.24 6.82
CA ASP A 197 -11.63 -9.58 6.58
C ASP A 197 -13.04 -9.78 7.17
N GLU A 198 -13.38 -9.05 8.24
CA GLU A 198 -14.69 -9.09 8.90
C GLU A 198 -15.79 -8.36 8.09
N TYR A 199 -15.40 -7.54 7.11
CA TYR A 199 -16.26 -6.66 6.33
C TYR A 199 -16.23 -7.00 4.83
N ILE A 200 -15.83 -8.22 4.46
CA ILE A 200 -15.62 -8.58 3.05
C ILE A 200 -16.90 -8.41 2.24
N GLU A 201 -18.05 -8.85 2.77
CA GLU A 201 -19.32 -8.79 2.04
C GLU A 201 -19.84 -7.36 1.87
N GLU A 202 -19.58 -6.49 2.84
CA GLU A 202 -19.95 -5.07 2.79
C GLU A 202 -19.07 -4.28 1.80
N LEU A 203 -17.85 -4.77 1.53
CA LEU A 203 -16.92 -4.12 0.62
C LEU A 203 -17.23 -4.31 -0.87
N PHE A 204 -18.18 -5.16 -1.23
CA PHE A 204 -18.59 -5.29 -2.62
C PHE A 204 -19.41 -4.07 -3.08
N ALA A 205 -19.11 -3.58 -4.28
CA ALA A 205 -20.01 -2.69 -4.99
C ALA A 205 -21.14 -3.53 -5.60
N ILE A 206 -22.36 -3.28 -5.18
CA ILE A 206 -23.59 -3.91 -5.70
C ILE A 206 -23.97 -3.23 -7.00
#